data_7de2c1c37802c7851570931e6540a729
#
_entry.id   7de2c1c37802c7851570931e6540a729
#
_cell.length_a   1.000
_cell.length_b   1.000
_cell.length_c   1.000
_cell.angle_alpha   90.00
_cell.angle_beta   90.00
_cell.angle_gamma   90.00
#
_symmetry.space_group_name_H-M   'P 1'
#
loop_
_entity.id
_entity.type
_entity.pdbx_description
1 polymer ?
#
loop_
_entity_poly.entity_id
_entity_poly.type
_entity_poly.pdbx_seq_one_letter_code
_entity_poly.pdbx_strand_id
1 'polypeptide(L)'
;MFKDISVLFISIILEALPFLLLGSLISAFIQEYISDDFFKKVIPKNPVLGSIVGVILGFFIPACDCAVIPIALRLKKKKVPLNVCISFMLASPIINPVAILSVVYAFKSTMPEIIIWRLIGGVIVSIVVGIIMSIMYKKDEDIFYGNAVIEDGCSHCGHDHSHESHKKEVHSCACHSDDESKNHDENACHCHSEEHECGCHDEHHGETKKTFARRMLNVIDHTKADFLDVIKYMIFGSLITAVIQILMAKFNITLGSNNSILQMIIMMAFAYIVSLCSTADSFIAKTFIYEMSKSSILAYLIFGPMIDIKNTLYLAEKCKKSFVTKFIIVLSLVTFVVSLIIGYKVLGG
;
A
#
# COMPACT_ATOMS: atom_id res chain seq x y z
N MET A 1 5.05 25.10 -20.45
CA MET A 1 5.52 24.54 -19.19
C MET A 1 4.43 24.49 -18.13
N PHE A 2 3.88 25.61 -17.60
CA PHE A 2 2.79 25.54 -16.61
C PHE A 2 1.54 24.82 -17.15
N LYS A 3 1.12 25.10 -18.36
CA LYS A 3 0.01 24.38 -19.01
C LYS A 3 0.26 22.88 -19.08
N ASP A 4 1.43 22.47 -19.46
CA ASP A 4 1.78 21.05 -19.64
C ASP A 4 1.81 20.33 -18.29
N ILE A 5 2.37 20.98 -17.24
CA ILE A 5 2.34 20.47 -15.86
C ILE A 5 0.89 20.29 -15.38
N SER A 6 0.03 21.31 -15.61
CA SER A 6 -1.36 21.25 -15.17
C SER A 6 -2.15 20.16 -15.90
N VAL A 7 -1.96 20.00 -17.21
CA VAL A 7 -2.63 18.96 -17.99
C VAL A 7 -2.18 17.57 -17.52
N LEU A 8 -0.88 17.37 -17.36
CA LEU A 8 -0.34 16.08 -16.91
C LEU A 8 -0.80 15.75 -15.49
N PHE A 9 -0.74 16.71 -14.58
CA PHE A 9 -1.20 16.57 -13.20
C PHE A 9 -2.68 16.18 -13.12
N ILE A 10 -3.56 16.90 -13.85
CA ILE A 10 -4.98 16.61 -13.87
C ILE A 10 -5.25 15.24 -14.49
N SER A 11 -4.52 14.87 -15.53
CA SER A 11 -4.66 13.56 -16.18
C SER A 11 -4.34 12.42 -15.22
N ILE A 12 -3.23 12.52 -14.47
CA ILE A 12 -2.83 11.51 -13.49
C ILE A 12 -3.88 11.36 -12.38
N ILE A 13 -4.43 12.47 -11.90
CA ILE A 13 -5.47 12.44 -10.85
C ILE A 13 -6.76 11.82 -11.39
N LEU A 14 -7.24 12.27 -12.56
CA LEU A 14 -8.48 11.76 -13.14
C LEU A 14 -8.42 10.27 -13.46
N GLU A 15 -7.26 9.78 -13.89
CA GLU A 15 -7.04 8.35 -14.11
C GLU A 15 -7.07 7.56 -12.80
N ALA A 16 -6.48 8.09 -11.73
CA ALA A 16 -6.38 7.40 -10.43
C ALA A 16 -7.69 7.41 -9.63
N LEU A 17 -8.52 8.46 -9.77
CA LEU A 17 -9.73 8.68 -8.97
C LEU A 17 -10.70 7.49 -8.92
N PRO A 18 -11.16 6.90 -10.06
CA PRO A 18 -12.13 5.80 -10.03
C PRO A 18 -11.55 4.55 -9.36
N PHE A 19 -10.28 4.27 -9.56
CA PHE A 19 -9.61 3.12 -8.95
C PHE A 19 -9.36 3.34 -7.46
N LEU A 20 -9.09 4.57 -7.05
CA LEU A 20 -8.92 4.92 -5.64
C LEU A 20 -10.24 4.78 -4.88
N LEU A 21 -11.34 5.24 -5.46
CA LEU A 21 -12.70 5.03 -4.90
C LEU A 21 -13.03 3.54 -4.78
N LEU A 22 -12.78 2.77 -5.83
CA LEU A 22 -13.01 1.32 -5.81
C LEU A 22 -12.14 0.64 -4.74
N GLY A 23 -10.87 0.99 -4.65
CA GLY A 23 -9.94 0.44 -3.66
C GLY A 23 -10.32 0.78 -2.22
N SER A 24 -10.72 2.03 -1.94
CA SER A 24 -11.19 2.43 -0.62
C SER A 24 -12.51 1.74 -0.25
N LEU A 25 -13.40 1.52 -1.21
CA LEU A 25 -14.62 0.76 -1.01
C LEU A 25 -14.33 -0.72 -0.67
N ILE A 26 -13.44 -1.37 -1.43
CA ILE A 26 -13.00 -2.74 -1.15
C ILE A 26 -12.33 -2.83 0.22
N SER A 27 -11.48 -1.86 0.56
CA SER A 27 -10.81 -1.77 1.86
C SER A 27 -11.81 -1.71 3.02
N ALA A 28 -12.80 -0.83 2.91
CA ALA A 28 -13.87 -0.67 3.90
C ALA A 28 -14.75 -1.93 4.00
N PHE A 29 -15.04 -2.57 2.87
CA PHE A 29 -15.79 -3.82 2.85
C PHE A 29 -15.03 -4.96 3.56
N ILE A 30 -13.74 -5.10 3.31
CA ILE A 30 -12.89 -6.07 4.01
C ILE A 30 -12.91 -5.81 5.52
N GLN A 31 -12.88 -4.56 5.93
CA GLN A 31 -12.91 -4.20 7.35
C GLN A 31 -14.22 -4.59 8.04
N GLU A 32 -15.37 -4.34 7.43
CA GLU A 32 -16.68 -4.54 8.05
C GLU A 32 -17.17 -5.99 7.95
N TYR A 33 -16.90 -6.68 6.84
CA TYR A 33 -17.48 -7.99 6.54
C TYR A 33 -16.57 -9.18 6.80
N ILE A 34 -15.24 -9.00 6.75
CA ILE A 34 -14.31 -10.12 6.92
C ILE A 34 -13.79 -10.13 8.35
N SER A 35 -14.09 -11.20 9.09
CA SER A 35 -13.62 -11.39 10.46
C SER A 35 -12.14 -11.80 10.51
N ASP A 36 -11.47 -11.46 11.63
CA ASP A 36 -10.06 -11.84 11.86
C ASP A 36 -9.88 -13.37 11.86
N ASP A 37 -10.90 -14.12 12.31
CA ASP A 37 -10.84 -15.57 12.36
C ASP A 37 -10.89 -16.23 10.98
N PHE A 38 -11.50 -15.58 9.98
CA PHE A 38 -11.46 -16.05 8.60
C PHE A 38 -10.01 -16.09 8.09
N PHE A 39 -9.26 -15.03 8.32
CA PHE A 39 -7.85 -14.97 7.90
C PHE A 39 -6.99 -16.01 8.60
N LYS A 40 -7.21 -16.28 9.90
CA LYS A 40 -6.49 -17.32 10.63
C LYS A 40 -6.71 -18.73 10.08
N LYS A 41 -7.88 -19.01 9.49
CA LYS A 41 -8.21 -20.30 8.88
C LYS A 41 -7.64 -20.47 7.47
N VAL A 42 -7.63 -19.38 6.68
CA VAL A 42 -7.24 -19.41 5.28
C VAL A 42 -5.73 -19.29 5.09
N ILE A 43 -5.05 -18.54 5.97
CA ILE A 43 -3.62 -18.27 5.80
C ILE A 43 -2.78 -19.35 6.48
N PRO A 44 -1.94 -20.06 5.71
CA PRO A 44 -1.05 -21.08 6.25
C PRO A 44 0.06 -20.44 7.10
N LYS A 45 0.51 -21.16 8.13
CA LYS A 45 1.61 -20.73 9.02
C LYS A 45 2.98 -20.68 8.32
N ASN A 46 3.12 -21.40 7.20
CA ASN A 46 4.36 -21.42 6.42
C ASN A 46 4.49 -20.09 5.66
N PRO A 47 5.60 -19.33 5.79
CA PRO A 47 5.76 -18.03 5.16
C PRO A 47 5.75 -18.11 3.63
N VAL A 48 6.25 -19.17 3.02
CA VAL A 48 6.23 -19.34 1.56
C VAL A 48 4.81 -19.53 1.06
N LEU A 49 4.05 -20.45 1.68
CA LEU A 49 2.65 -20.67 1.33
C LEU A 49 1.78 -19.44 1.60
N GLY A 50 2.06 -18.71 2.69
CA GLY A 50 1.41 -17.45 2.98
C GLY A 50 1.65 -16.40 1.88
N SER A 51 2.89 -16.25 1.40
CA SER A 51 3.21 -15.34 0.30
C SER A 51 2.50 -15.73 -1.00
N ILE A 52 2.38 -17.02 -1.30
CA ILE A 52 1.60 -17.50 -2.45
C ILE A 52 0.12 -17.14 -2.31
N VAL A 53 -0.46 -17.29 -1.11
CA VAL A 53 -1.84 -16.84 -0.84
C VAL A 53 -1.97 -15.34 -1.05
N GLY A 54 -0.98 -14.53 -0.63
CA GLY A 54 -0.95 -13.09 -0.90
C GLY A 54 -0.97 -12.76 -2.39
N VAL A 55 -0.18 -13.47 -3.19
CA VAL A 55 -0.18 -13.32 -4.66
C VAL A 55 -1.55 -13.69 -5.24
N ILE A 56 -2.13 -14.81 -4.83
CA ILE A 56 -3.46 -15.25 -5.30
C ILE A 56 -4.53 -14.19 -4.96
N LEU A 57 -4.50 -13.63 -3.74
CA LEU A 57 -5.40 -12.53 -3.36
C LEU A 57 -5.22 -11.32 -4.28
N GLY A 58 -3.98 -11.00 -4.67
CA GLY A 58 -3.69 -9.92 -5.61
C GLY A 58 -4.31 -10.10 -7.00
N PHE A 59 -4.47 -11.33 -7.45
CA PHE A 59 -5.14 -11.62 -8.71
C PHE A 59 -6.66 -11.39 -8.63
N PHE A 60 -7.29 -11.78 -7.51
CA PHE A 60 -8.74 -11.66 -7.35
C PHE A 60 -9.21 -10.26 -6.96
N ILE A 61 -8.37 -9.49 -6.30
CA ILE A 61 -8.70 -8.12 -5.91
C ILE A 61 -8.16 -7.16 -6.96
N PRO A 62 -8.99 -6.61 -7.87
CA PRO A 62 -8.55 -5.72 -8.92
C PRO A 62 -8.23 -4.32 -8.34
N ALA A 63 -7.09 -4.23 -7.68
CA ALA A 63 -6.61 -2.97 -7.12
C ALA A 63 -5.47 -2.41 -7.98
N CYS A 64 -5.51 -1.09 -8.21
CA CYS A 64 -4.39 -0.37 -8.80
C CYS A 64 -3.30 -0.10 -7.74
N ASP A 65 -2.16 0.38 -8.19
CA ASP A 65 -0.98 0.68 -7.38
C ASP A 65 -1.30 1.56 -6.15
N CYS A 66 -2.19 2.54 -6.34
CA CYS A 66 -2.56 3.50 -5.28
C CYS A 66 -3.55 2.92 -4.25
N ALA A 67 -4.42 1.99 -4.69
CA ALA A 67 -5.45 1.41 -3.84
C ALA A 67 -4.96 0.19 -3.05
N VAL A 68 -3.92 -0.49 -3.54
CA VAL A 68 -3.42 -1.72 -2.93
C VAL A 68 -2.79 -1.51 -1.55
N ILE A 69 -2.17 -0.34 -1.33
CA ILE A 69 -1.49 -0.04 -0.05
C ILE A 69 -2.48 0.09 1.11
N PRO A 70 -3.54 0.92 1.04
CA PRO A 70 -4.53 0.98 2.13
C PRO A 70 -5.16 -0.39 2.41
N ILE A 71 -5.43 -1.20 1.38
CA ILE A 71 -5.94 -2.56 1.56
C ILE A 71 -4.93 -3.42 2.32
N ALA A 72 -3.65 -3.40 1.93
CA ALA A 72 -2.58 -4.16 2.59
C ALA A 72 -2.39 -3.75 4.06
N LEU A 73 -2.45 -2.44 4.36
CA LEU A 73 -2.36 -1.92 5.73
C LEU A 73 -3.55 -2.36 6.58
N ARG A 74 -4.77 -2.38 6.03
CA ARG A 74 -5.94 -2.90 6.73
C ARG A 74 -5.88 -4.40 6.97
N LEU A 75 -5.42 -5.18 5.98
CA LEU A 75 -5.16 -6.61 6.17
C LEU A 75 -4.16 -6.83 7.31
N LYS A 76 -3.12 -6.00 7.39
CA LYS A 76 -2.14 -6.07 8.49
C LYS A 76 -2.76 -5.72 9.85
N LYS A 77 -3.62 -4.71 9.94
CA LYS A 77 -4.40 -4.40 11.15
C LYS A 77 -5.28 -5.58 11.59
N LYS A 78 -5.81 -6.36 10.65
CA LYS A 78 -6.55 -7.61 10.90
C LYS A 78 -5.64 -8.82 11.22
N LYS A 79 -4.41 -8.57 11.68
CA LYS A 79 -3.44 -9.60 12.11
C LYS A 79 -3.04 -10.58 11.00
N VAL A 80 -3.22 -10.20 9.72
CA VAL A 80 -2.69 -10.96 8.59
C VAL A 80 -1.15 -10.92 8.63
N PRO A 81 -0.44 -12.04 8.42
CA PRO A 81 1.01 -12.09 8.40
C PRO A 81 1.62 -11.11 7.39
N LEU A 82 2.75 -10.49 7.76
CA LEU A 82 3.39 -9.45 6.95
C LEU A 82 3.76 -9.92 5.54
N ASN A 83 4.25 -11.16 5.41
CA ASN A 83 4.58 -11.74 4.10
C ASN A 83 3.37 -11.78 3.16
N VAL A 84 2.17 -12.11 3.66
CA VAL A 84 0.94 -12.11 2.87
C VAL A 84 0.60 -10.70 2.39
N CYS A 85 0.64 -9.73 3.32
CA CYS A 85 0.32 -8.33 3.01
C CYS A 85 1.27 -7.73 1.97
N ILE A 86 2.59 -7.98 2.12
CA ILE A 86 3.59 -7.47 1.18
C ILE A 86 3.49 -8.19 -0.16
N SER A 87 3.36 -9.51 -0.17
CA SER A 87 3.22 -10.26 -1.44
C SER A 87 1.96 -9.87 -2.19
N PHE A 88 0.84 -9.63 -1.49
CA PHE A 88 -0.38 -9.07 -2.05
C PHE A 88 -0.14 -7.68 -2.65
N MET A 89 0.49 -6.80 -1.89
CA MET A 89 0.74 -5.41 -2.29
C MET A 89 1.60 -5.31 -3.55
N LEU A 90 2.64 -6.15 -3.65
CA LEU A 90 3.55 -6.13 -4.79
C LEU A 90 3.02 -6.89 -6.01
N ALA A 91 2.28 -7.98 -5.81
CA ALA A 91 1.77 -8.79 -6.90
C ALA A 91 0.55 -8.17 -7.58
N SER A 92 -0.37 -7.57 -6.81
CA SER A 92 -1.65 -7.06 -7.30
C SER A 92 -1.53 -6.16 -8.55
N PRO A 93 -0.68 -5.14 -8.60
CA PRO A 93 -0.58 -4.26 -9.77
C PRO A 93 0.06 -4.93 -11.00
N ILE A 94 0.72 -6.07 -10.84
CA ILE A 94 1.36 -6.79 -11.96
C ILE A 94 0.43 -7.86 -12.54
N ILE A 95 -0.24 -8.62 -11.67
CA ILE A 95 -1.08 -9.76 -12.08
C ILE A 95 -2.56 -9.40 -12.24
N ASN A 96 -2.94 -8.15 -12.02
CA ASN A 96 -4.27 -7.65 -12.29
C ASN A 96 -4.64 -7.88 -13.78
N PRO A 97 -5.83 -8.43 -14.07
CA PRO A 97 -6.26 -8.67 -15.45
C PRO A 97 -6.14 -7.46 -16.38
N VAL A 98 -6.41 -6.25 -15.88
CA VAL A 98 -6.29 -5.01 -16.67
C VAL A 98 -4.82 -4.70 -17.00
N ALA A 99 -3.92 -4.87 -16.03
CA ALA A 99 -2.48 -4.69 -16.25
C ALA A 99 -1.90 -5.75 -17.20
N ILE A 100 -2.38 -7.00 -17.12
CA ILE A 100 -2.00 -8.07 -18.06
C ILE A 100 -2.44 -7.70 -19.48
N LEU A 101 -3.69 -7.28 -19.67
CA LEU A 101 -4.21 -6.89 -20.98
C LEU A 101 -3.43 -5.71 -21.59
N SER A 102 -3.04 -4.71 -20.78
CA SER A 102 -2.25 -3.57 -21.26
C SER A 102 -0.88 -4.00 -21.79
N VAL A 103 -0.20 -4.90 -21.07
CA VAL A 103 1.10 -5.43 -21.50
C VAL A 103 0.97 -6.30 -22.74
N VAL A 104 -0.06 -7.14 -22.82
CA VAL A 104 -0.34 -7.94 -24.02
C VAL A 104 -0.56 -7.02 -25.21
N TYR A 105 -1.37 -5.98 -25.07
CA TYR A 105 -1.64 -5.04 -26.14
C TYR A 105 -0.37 -4.28 -26.57
N ALA A 106 0.47 -3.89 -25.62
CA ALA A 106 1.69 -3.16 -25.91
C ALA A 106 2.76 -4.02 -26.60
N PHE A 107 2.96 -5.28 -26.17
CA PHE A 107 4.13 -6.10 -26.51
C PHE A 107 3.85 -7.31 -27.37
N LYS A 108 2.59 -7.70 -27.63
CA LYS A 108 2.22 -8.89 -28.40
C LYS A 108 2.93 -9.02 -29.76
N SER A 109 3.10 -7.92 -30.46
CA SER A 109 3.70 -7.89 -31.81
C SER A 109 5.21 -7.63 -31.82
N THR A 110 5.78 -7.13 -30.73
CA THR A 110 7.18 -6.69 -30.69
C THR A 110 8.07 -7.58 -29.83
N MET A 111 7.62 -7.90 -28.61
CA MET A 111 8.38 -8.70 -27.64
C MET A 111 7.44 -9.57 -26.81
N PRO A 112 6.80 -10.63 -27.34
CA PRO A 112 5.82 -11.44 -26.63
C PRO A 112 6.41 -12.13 -25.40
N GLU A 113 7.71 -12.40 -25.37
CA GLU A 113 8.38 -13.03 -24.24
C GLU A 113 8.31 -12.16 -22.97
N ILE A 114 8.37 -10.83 -23.10
CA ILE A 114 8.31 -9.90 -21.97
C ILE A 114 7.00 -10.07 -21.19
N ILE A 115 5.90 -10.40 -21.84
CA ILE A 115 4.58 -10.58 -21.19
C ILE A 115 4.68 -11.68 -20.12
N ILE A 116 5.21 -12.82 -20.50
CA ILE A 116 5.34 -13.99 -19.61
C ILE A 116 6.35 -13.72 -18.50
N TRP A 117 7.51 -13.16 -18.88
CA TRP A 117 8.59 -12.93 -17.91
C TRP A 117 8.31 -11.78 -16.95
N ARG A 118 7.51 -10.80 -17.33
CA ARG A 118 7.00 -9.80 -16.40
C ARG A 118 6.12 -10.43 -15.32
N LEU A 119 5.22 -11.34 -15.70
CA LEU A 119 4.34 -12.03 -14.75
C LEU A 119 5.15 -12.94 -13.82
N ILE A 120 6.00 -13.80 -14.38
CA ILE A 120 6.83 -14.73 -13.59
C ILE A 120 7.78 -13.95 -12.68
N GLY A 121 8.49 -12.96 -13.22
CA GLY A 121 9.42 -12.13 -12.47
C GLY A 121 8.72 -11.34 -11.35
N GLY A 122 7.56 -10.75 -11.64
CA GLY A 122 6.76 -10.02 -10.66
C GLY A 122 6.28 -10.91 -9.51
N VAL A 123 5.81 -12.12 -9.81
CA VAL A 123 5.41 -13.10 -8.78
C VAL A 123 6.61 -13.53 -7.93
N ILE A 124 7.75 -13.83 -8.54
CA ILE A 124 8.98 -14.21 -7.82
C ILE A 124 9.41 -13.07 -6.89
N VAL A 125 9.50 -11.84 -7.41
CA VAL A 125 9.86 -10.66 -6.60
C VAL A 125 8.92 -10.47 -5.43
N SER A 126 7.60 -10.56 -5.65
CA SER A 126 6.58 -10.39 -4.62
C SER A 126 6.72 -11.41 -3.49
N ILE A 127 6.96 -12.68 -3.83
CA ILE A 127 7.12 -13.76 -2.85
C ILE A 127 8.43 -13.56 -2.07
N VAL A 128 9.55 -13.33 -2.77
CA VAL A 128 10.87 -13.20 -2.15
C VAL A 128 10.94 -11.99 -1.22
N VAL A 129 10.46 -10.83 -1.67
CA VAL A 129 10.42 -9.61 -0.84
C VAL A 129 9.48 -9.81 0.36
N GLY A 130 8.30 -10.41 0.16
CA GLY A 130 7.39 -10.73 1.25
C GLY A 130 8.03 -11.59 2.33
N ILE A 131 8.76 -12.64 1.95
CA ILE A 131 9.47 -13.52 2.88
C ILE A 131 10.60 -12.77 3.60
N ILE A 132 11.46 -12.06 2.86
CA ILE A 132 12.59 -11.31 3.45
C ILE A 132 12.09 -10.30 4.48
N MET A 133 11.09 -9.50 4.13
CA MET A 133 10.54 -8.50 5.04
C MET A 133 9.87 -9.13 6.27
N SER A 134 9.20 -10.27 6.12
CA SER A 134 8.63 -10.99 7.25
C SER A 134 9.68 -11.58 8.20
N ILE A 135 10.85 -11.96 7.70
CA ILE A 135 11.98 -12.40 8.53
C ILE A 135 12.62 -11.22 9.26
N MET A 136 12.74 -10.06 8.60
CA MET A 136 13.32 -8.85 9.17
C MET A 136 12.43 -8.18 10.23
N TYR A 137 11.10 -8.27 10.07
CA TYR A 137 10.11 -7.58 10.90
C TYR A 137 9.13 -8.57 11.51
N LYS A 138 9.49 -9.14 12.66
CA LYS A 138 8.65 -10.12 13.37
C LYS A 138 7.60 -9.47 14.29
N LYS A 139 7.82 -8.22 14.72
CA LYS A 139 6.91 -7.47 15.59
C LYS A 139 6.25 -6.33 14.85
N ASP A 140 4.96 -6.14 15.10
CA ASP A 140 4.16 -5.07 14.45
C ASP A 140 4.59 -3.66 14.92
N GLU A 141 5.09 -3.56 16.15
CA GLU A 141 5.65 -2.32 16.72
C GLU A 141 6.85 -1.77 15.94
N ASP A 142 7.56 -2.61 15.21
CA ASP A 142 8.69 -2.21 14.37
C ASP A 142 8.26 -1.63 13.02
N ILE A 143 7.00 -1.82 12.63
CA ILE A 143 6.46 -1.45 11.33
C ILE A 143 5.73 -0.11 11.39
N PHE A 144 4.82 0.07 12.36
CA PHE A 144 3.95 1.24 12.47
C PHE A 144 4.46 2.27 13.47
N TYR A 145 4.08 3.52 13.30
CA TYR A 145 4.19 4.51 14.35
C TYR A 145 3.20 4.17 15.48
N GLY A 146 3.63 4.31 16.74
CA GLY A 146 2.84 3.90 17.91
C GLY A 146 1.43 4.50 18.01
N ASN A 147 1.19 5.65 17.38
CA ASN A 147 -0.13 6.30 17.34
C ASN A 147 -1.04 5.77 16.22
N ALA A 148 -0.53 5.01 15.24
CA ALA A 148 -1.32 4.48 14.14
C ALA A 148 -2.12 3.21 14.50
N VAL A 149 -1.91 2.67 15.69
CA VAL A 149 -2.60 1.46 16.19
C VAL A 149 -3.89 1.79 16.95
N ILE A 150 -4.14 3.05 17.31
CA ILE A 150 -5.18 3.46 18.29
C ILE A 150 -6.39 4.18 17.65
N GLU A 151 -6.54 4.24 16.35
CA GLU A 151 -7.69 4.93 15.73
C GLU A 151 -8.88 4.03 15.39
N ASP A 152 -9.12 2.95 16.12
CA ASP A 152 -10.35 2.16 15.99
C ASP A 152 -11.32 2.31 17.20
N GLY A 153 -11.24 3.41 17.92
CA GLY A 153 -12.18 3.67 19.03
C GLY A 153 -12.37 5.17 19.28
N CYS A 154 -13.58 5.66 19.04
CA CYS A 154 -14.06 7.01 19.36
C CYS A 154 -13.72 8.14 18.38
N SER A 155 -14.31 8.10 17.18
CA SER A 155 -14.38 9.27 16.29
C SER A 155 -15.57 10.17 16.58
N HIS A 156 -15.78 10.58 17.84
CA HIS A 156 -16.87 11.52 18.18
C HIS A 156 -16.53 12.52 19.29
N CYS A 157 -15.24 12.91 19.41
CA CYS A 157 -14.87 14.06 20.22
C CYS A 157 -14.00 14.99 19.37
N GLY A 158 -14.60 15.65 18.39
CA GLY A 158 -14.03 16.76 17.67
C GLY A 158 -14.56 18.07 18.22
N HIS A 159 -13.78 18.72 19.07
CA HIS A 159 -13.89 20.15 19.29
C HIS A 159 -12.55 20.79 19.06
N ASP A 160 -12.49 21.61 17.99
CA ASP A 160 -11.46 22.62 17.77
C ASP A 160 -11.44 23.60 18.94
N HIS A 161 -10.35 23.68 19.64
CA HIS A 161 -9.93 24.89 20.31
C HIS A 161 -8.42 25.07 20.15
N SER A 162 -8.05 26.03 19.31
CA SER A 162 -6.78 26.74 19.34
C SER A 162 -6.62 27.41 20.72
N HIS A 163 -5.59 27.07 21.47
CA HIS A 163 -4.76 28.01 22.26
C HIS A 163 -3.66 27.29 23.02
N GLU A 164 -2.44 27.81 22.82
CA GLU A 164 -1.25 27.95 23.69
C GLU A 164 -0.85 26.89 24.73
N SER A 165 0.38 26.49 24.54
CA SER A 165 1.36 25.87 25.44
C SER A 165 1.05 25.78 26.93
N HIS A 166 0.77 24.56 27.45
CA HIS A 166 1.14 24.19 28.82
C HIS A 166 1.59 22.71 28.87
N LYS A 167 2.64 22.48 29.67
CA LYS A 167 3.28 21.18 29.92
C LYS A 167 2.26 20.11 30.31
N LYS A 168 2.24 18.98 29.61
CA LYS A 168 1.46 17.79 29.99
C LYS A 168 2.17 16.99 31.06
N GLU A 169 1.60 16.96 32.25
CA GLU A 169 1.81 15.88 33.21
C GLU A 169 0.98 14.66 32.77
N VAL A 170 1.65 13.54 32.69
CA VAL A 170 1.03 12.25 32.30
C VAL A 170 0.39 11.64 33.55
N HIS A 171 -0.92 11.71 33.68
CA HIS A 171 -1.66 10.93 34.67
C HIS A 171 -1.91 9.52 34.10
N SER A 172 -1.23 8.54 34.68
CA SER A 172 -1.48 7.14 34.45
C SER A 172 -2.64 6.69 35.36
N CYS A 173 -3.74 6.25 34.78
CA CYS A 173 -4.79 5.56 35.54
C CYS A 173 -4.33 4.12 35.77
N ALA A 174 -3.89 3.82 37.00
CA ALA A 174 -3.61 2.48 37.45
C ALA A 174 -4.88 1.90 38.10
N CYS A 175 -5.41 0.83 37.54
CA CYS A 175 -6.42 0.01 38.20
C CYS A 175 -5.70 -0.95 39.14
N HIS A 176 -5.82 -0.76 40.44
CA HIS A 176 -5.40 -1.72 41.46
C HIS A 176 -6.48 -2.81 41.60
N SER A 177 -6.08 -4.05 41.41
CA SER A 177 -6.85 -5.24 41.83
C SER A 177 -6.31 -5.69 43.16
N ASP A 178 -7.07 -5.50 44.25
CA ASP A 178 -6.86 -6.21 45.53
C ASP A 178 -8.01 -7.19 45.75
N ASP A 179 -7.63 -8.45 45.99
CA ASP A 179 -8.47 -9.54 46.41
C ASP A 179 -9.06 -9.31 47.81
N GLU A 180 -10.32 -9.53 48.00
CA GLU A 180 -10.99 -10.40 48.96
C GLU A 180 -12.44 -10.01 49.27
N SER A 181 -13.31 -10.94 48.94
CA SER A 181 -14.57 -11.35 49.61
C SER A 181 -15.73 -10.36 49.82
N LYS A 182 -16.88 -10.80 49.31
CA LYS A 182 -18.28 -10.65 49.74
C LYS A 182 -19.12 -9.52 49.10
N ASN A 183 -20.06 -10.02 48.29
CA ASN A 183 -21.45 -9.57 48.12
C ASN A 183 -21.73 -8.07 48.20
N HIS A 184 -22.02 -7.44 47.09
CA HIS A 184 -23.28 -6.74 46.79
C HIS A 184 -23.13 -5.96 45.47
N ASP A 185 -24.27 -5.79 44.82
CA ASP A 185 -24.56 -5.17 43.56
C ASP A 185 -23.94 -3.78 43.32
N GLU A 186 -23.87 -3.45 41.99
CA GLU A 186 -23.75 -2.14 41.40
C GLU A 186 -22.34 -1.54 41.23
N ASN A 187 -21.79 -1.76 40.06
CA ASN A 187 -20.63 -1.04 39.50
C ASN A 187 -21.01 0.40 39.17
N ALA A 188 -20.68 1.31 40.06
CA ALA A 188 -20.64 2.74 39.76
C ALA A 188 -19.21 3.24 39.95
N CYS A 189 -18.50 3.53 38.86
CA CYS A 189 -17.29 4.33 38.93
C CYS A 189 -17.66 5.78 39.23
N HIS A 190 -17.45 6.20 40.49
CA HIS A 190 -17.60 7.58 40.90
C HIS A 190 -16.32 8.36 40.65
N CYS A 191 -16.34 9.22 39.64
CA CYS A 191 -15.36 10.30 39.52
C CYS A 191 -15.90 11.54 40.21
N HIS A 192 -15.38 11.88 41.39
CA HIS A 192 -15.65 13.16 42.07
C HIS A 192 -14.73 14.22 41.46
N SER A 193 -15.28 15.04 40.61
CA SER A 193 -14.96 16.47 40.44
C SER A 193 -16.02 17.07 39.51
N GLU A 194 -16.52 18.21 39.95
CA GLU A 194 -17.64 18.93 39.36
C GLU A 194 -17.40 19.28 37.88
N GLU A 195 -18.47 19.12 37.08
CA GLU A 195 -18.66 19.60 35.71
C GLU A 195 -17.80 18.93 34.63
N HIS A 196 -18.14 17.70 34.23
CA HIS A 196 -18.25 17.27 32.83
C HIS A 196 -18.72 15.81 32.82
N GLU A 197 -19.91 15.58 32.32
CA GLU A 197 -20.47 14.24 32.08
C GLU A 197 -19.65 13.52 30.98
N CYS A 198 -18.70 12.70 31.39
CA CYS A 198 -18.15 11.65 30.54
C CYS A 198 -18.96 10.39 30.73
N GLY A 199 -20.04 10.25 29.98
CA GLY A 199 -20.82 9.03 29.93
C GLY A 199 -20.07 7.92 29.17
N CYS A 200 -19.29 7.13 29.89
CA CYS A 200 -18.86 5.83 29.39
C CYS A 200 -20.04 4.86 29.55
N HIS A 201 -20.90 4.77 28.55
CA HIS A 201 -21.85 3.67 28.45
C HIS A 201 -21.11 2.44 27.96
N ASP A 202 -20.58 1.62 28.89
CA ASP A 202 -20.30 0.21 28.61
C ASP A 202 -21.64 -0.53 28.52
N GLU A 203 -22.27 -0.45 27.36
CA GLU A 203 -23.28 -1.44 26.99
C GLU A 203 -22.54 -2.76 26.66
N HIS A 204 -22.49 -3.64 27.64
CA HIS A 204 -22.41 -5.09 27.39
C HIS A 204 -23.65 -5.49 26.58
N HIS A 205 -23.66 -5.17 25.30
CA HIS A 205 -24.60 -5.76 24.36
C HIS A 205 -24.02 -7.06 23.84
N GLY A 206 -24.68 -8.14 24.23
CA GLY A 206 -24.69 -9.36 23.45
C GLY A 206 -24.83 -9.01 21.98
N GLU A 207 -24.27 -9.84 21.08
CA GLU A 207 -24.25 -9.70 19.62
C GLU A 207 -25.63 -9.35 19.05
N THR A 208 -26.04 -8.09 19.16
CA THR A 208 -27.14 -7.57 18.36
C THR A 208 -26.65 -7.50 16.94
N LYS A 209 -27.20 -8.36 16.07
CA LYS A 209 -26.98 -8.34 14.62
C LYS A 209 -27.12 -6.89 14.16
N LYS A 210 -25.96 -6.22 13.93
CA LYS A 210 -25.96 -4.83 13.40
C LYS A 210 -26.83 -4.86 12.14
N THR A 211 -27.88 -4.04 12.12
CA THR A 211 -28.80 -3.96 11.00
C THR A 211 -27.98 -3.69 9.72
N PHE A 212 -28.30 -4.33 8.61
CA PHE A 212 -27.60 -4.20 7.33
C PHE A 212 -27.35 -2.73 6.95
N ALA A 213 -28.34 -1.86 7.20
CA ALA A 213 -28.21 -0.42 6.98
C ALA A 213 -27.09 0.22 7.80
N ARG A 214 -26.92 -0.16 9.06
CA ARG A 214 -25.84 0.37 9.91
C ARG A 214 -24.45 -0.09 9.46
N ARG A 215 -24.32 -1.32 8.99
CA ARG A 215 -23.06 -1.82 8.38
C ARG A 215 -22.74 -1.07 7.10
N MET A 216 -23.73 -0.79 6.25
CA MET A 216 -23.52 -0.05 5.02
C MET A 216 -23.08 1.40 5.29
N LEU A 217 -23.64 2.06 6.31
CA LEU A 217 -23.19 3.40 6.73
C LEU A 217 -21.73 3.37 7.20
N ASN A 218 -21.35 2.38 8.02
CA ASN A 218 -19.96 2.21 8.44
C ASN A 218 -19.01 2.03 7.24
N VAL A 219 -19.39 1.24 6.23
CA VAL A 219 -18.60 1.07 5.00
C VAL A 219 -18.42 2.40 4.28
N ILE A 220 -19.48 3.23 4.18
CA ILE A 220 -19.39 4.53 3.53
C ILE A 220 -18.46 5.47 4.30
N ASP A 221 -18.54 5.50 5.63
CA ASP A 221 -17.71 6.38 6.46
C ASP A 221 -16.23 5.94 6.42
N HIS A 222 -15.95 4.63 6.48
CA HIS A 222 -14.61 4.11 6.29
C HIS A 222 -14.07 4.37 4.88
N THR A 223 -14.91 4.26 3.85
CA THR A 223 -14.53 4.58 2.47
C THR A 223 -14.13 6.05 2.33
N LYS A 224 -14.91 6.97 2.92
CA LYS A 224 -14.60 8.40 2.89
C LYS A 224 -13.27 8.69 3.60
N ALA A 225 -13.06 8.12 4.78
CA ALA A 225 -11.84 8.32 5.56
C ALA A 225 -10.60 7.83 4.77
N ASP A 226 -10.63 6.61 4.25
CA ASP A 226 -9.54 6.05 3.46
C ASP A 226 -9.27 6.85 2.19
N PHE A 227 -10.34 7.24 1.49
CA PHE A 227 -10.23 8.03 0.27
C PHE A 227 -9.57 9.39 0.53
N LEU A 228 -10.03 10.11 1.58
CA LEU A 228 -9.47 11.41 1.94
C LEU A 228 -8.02 11.32 2.42
N ASP A 229 -7.66 10.24 3.08
CA ASP A 229 -6.29 10.02 3.51
C ASP A 229 -5.34 9.78 2.33
N VAL A 230 -5.74 8.93 1.38
CA VAL A 230 -4.89 8.60 0.22
C VAL A 230 -4.81 9.75 -0.77
N ILE A 231 -5.91 10.49 -1.00
CA ILE A 231 -5.95 11.54 -2.03
C ILE A 231 -4.98 12.69 -1.73
N LYS A 232 -4.71 13.00 -0.46
CA LYS A 232 -3.72 14.02 -0.07
C LYS A 232 -2.33 13.69 -0.64
N TYR A 233 -1.87 12.45 -0.44
CA TYR A 233 -0.55 12.02 -0.92
C TYR A 233 -0.53 11.83 -2.43
N MET A 234 -1.66 11.42 -3.02
CA MET A 234 -1.83 11.37 -4.47
C MET A 234 -1.67 12.74 -5.12
N ILE A 235 -2.25 13.78 -4.55
CA ILE A 235 -2.15 15.15 -5.06
C ILE A 235 -0.68 15.62 -4.99
N PHE A 236 -0.03 15.49 -3.84
CA PHE A 236 1.38 15.88 -3.69
C PHE A 236 2.30 15.05 -4.58
N GLY A 237 2.14 13.74 -4.57
CA GLY A 237 2.97 12.84 -5.39
C GLY A 237 2.79 13.06 -6.88
N SER A 238 1.56 13.23 -7.36
CA SER A 238 1.30 13.49 -8.79
C SER A 238 1.81 14.85 -9.25
N LEU A 239 1.79 15.87 -8.38
CA LEU A 239 2.38 17.17 -8.69
C LEU A 239 3.91 17.06 -8.85
N ILE A 240 4.58 16.39 -7.92
CA ILE A 240 6.02 16.14 -7.99
C ILE A 240 6.35 15.38 -9.27
N THR A 241 5.62 14.31 -9.56
CA THR A 241 5.78 13.48 -10.76
C THR A 241 5.60 14.30 -12.05
N ALA A 242 4.56 15.12 -12.15
CA ALA A 242 4.30 15.95 -13.32
C ALA A 242 5.42 16.96 -13.57
N VAL A 243 5.93 17.59 -12.51
CA VAL A 243 7.07 18.52 -12.61
C VAL A 243 8.32 17.81 -13.10
N ILE A 244 8.65 16.65 -12.52
CA ILE A 244 9.85 15.89 -12.90
C ILE A 244 9.76 15.41 -14.34
N GLN A 245 8.62 14.87 -14.78
CA GLN A 245 8.43 14.40 -16.15
C GLN A 245 8.64 15.51 -17.18
N ILE A 246 8.10 16.69 -16.94
CA ILE A 246 8.27 17.84 -17.85
C ILE A 246 9.72 18.35 -17.85
N LEU A 247 10.38 18.35 -16.69
CA LEU A 247 11.81 18.69 -16.64
C LEU A 247 12.66 17.69 -17.41
N MET A 248 12.42 16.39 -17.25
CA MET A 248 13.13 15.35 -17.99
C MET A 248 12.93 15.49 -19.50
N ALA A 249 11.71 15.72 -19.95
CA ALA A 249 11.40 15.94 -21.35
C ALA A 249 12.11 17.20 -21.90
N LYS A 250 12.17 18.27 -21.12
CA LYS A 250 12.82 19.53 -21.52
C LYS A 250 14.34 19.42 -21.63
N PHE A 251 14.97 18.65 -20.74
CA PHE A 251 16.43 18.49 -20.73
C PHE A 251 16.92 17.40 -21.68
N ASN A 252 16.04 16.78 -22.49
CA ASN A 252 16.37 15.69 -23.41
C ASN A 252 17.32 14.67 -22.75
N ILE A 253 16.97 14.23 -21.54
CA ILE A 253 17.79 13.26 -20.81
C ILE A 253 17.75 11.94 -21.58
N THR A 254 18.79 11.70 -22.39
CA THR A 254 18.99 10.43 -23.09
C THR A 254 19.36 9.38 -22.04
N LEU A 255 18.49 8.42 -21.88
CA LEU A 255 18.68 7.28 -20.94
C LEU A 255 19.65 6.22 -21.49
N GLY A 256 20.15 6.44 -22.72
CA GLY A 256 21.05 5.50 -23.42
C GLY A 256 22.38 5.34 -22.72
N SER A 257 22.78 4.11 -22.48
CA SER A 257 24.11 3.70 -22.00
C SER A 257 24.52 2.42 -22.72
N ASN A 258 25.78 2.25 -23.01
CA ASN A 258 26.27 1.01 -23.62
C ASN A 258 26.39 -0.17 -22.64
N ASN A 259 26.15 0.07 -21.36
CA ASN A 259 26.20 -0.94 -20.30
C ASN A 259 24.80 -1.36 -19.86
N SER A 260 24.40 -2.61 -20.12
CA SER A 260 23.08 -3.15 -19.74
C SER A 260 22.78 -3.03 -18.26
N ILE A 261 23.77 -3.16 -17.38
CA ILE A 261 23.59 -3.02 -15.92
C ILE A 261 23.22 -1.57 -15.57
N LEU A 262 23.93 -0.62 -16.15
CA LEU A 262 23.66 0.80 -15.92
C LEU A 262 22.29 1.19 -16.49
N GLN A 263 21.91 0.66 -17.66
CA GLN A 263 20.57 0.83 -18.23
C GLN A 263 19.48 0.33 -17.28
N MET A 264 19.67 -0.84 -16.63
CA MET A 264 18.70 -1.37 -15.66
C MET A 264 18.51 -0.43 -14.46
N ILE A 265 19.61 0.07 -13.89
CA ILE A 265 19.56 1.01 -12.75
C ILE A 265 18.86 2.31 -13.16
N ILE A 266 19.19 2.85 -14.32
CA ILE A 266 18.57 4.06 -14.86
C ILE A 266 17.06 3.84 -15.09
N MET A 267 16.67 2.71 -15.68
CA MET A 267 15.27 2.40 -15.96
C MET A 267 14.46 2.14 -14.68
N MET A 268 15.05 1.53 -13.66
CA MET A 268 14.39 1.39 -12.35
C MET A 268 14.23 2.74 -11.65
N ALA A 269 15.26 3.59 -11.69
CA ALA A 269 15.14 4.96 -11.15
C ALA A 269 14.11 5.77 -11.92
N PHE A 270 14.06 5.64 -13.24
CA PHE A 270 13.06 6.26 -14.10
C PHE A 270 11.64 5.78 -13.75
N ALA A 271 11.43 4.48 -13.59
CA ALA A 271 10.14 3.91 -13.18
C ALA A 271 9.65 4.50 -11.84
N TYR A 272 10.55 4.57 -10.85
CA TYR A 272 10.25 5.14 -9.54
C TYR A 272 9.84 6.62 -9.60
N ILE A 273 10.55 7.40 -10.41
CA ILE A 273 10.35 8.84 -10.52
C ILE A 273 9.10 9.18 -11.35
N VAL A 274 8.90 8.48 -12.48
CA VAL A 274 7.79 8.77 -13.40
C VAL A 274 6.45 8.41 -12.81
N SER A 275 6.39 7.42 -11.93
CA SER A 275 5.24 7.16 -11.04
C SER A 275 3.90 7.06 -11.78
N LEU A 276 3.88 6.30 -12.85
CA LEU A 276 2.67 6.04 -13.65
C LEU A 276 1.89 4.84 -13.11
N CYS A 277 0.67 4.66 -13.61
CA CYS A 277 -0.08 3.44 -13.32
C CYS A 277 0.46 2.26 -14.15
N SER A 278 0.24 1.04 -13.68
CA SER A 278 0.72 -0.20 -14.29
C SER A 278 0.26 -0.40 -15.74
N THR A 279 -0.83 0.23 -16.16
CA THR A 279 -1.33 0.23 -17.54
C THR A 279 -0.53 1.16 -18.43
N ALA A 280 -0.30 2.41 -18.00
CA ALA A 280 0.46 3.41 -18.73
C ALA A 280 1.95 3.03 -18.85
N ASP A 281 2.53 2.43 -17.81
CA ASP A 281 3.91 1.92 -17.81
C ASP A 281 4.21 1.01 -18.99
N SER A 282 3.24 0.18 -19.39
CA SER A 282 3.40 -0.74 -20.52
C SER A 282 3.59 0.00 -21.86
N PHE A 283 2.87 1.10 -22.05
CA PHE A 283 2.99 1.89 -23.28
C PHE A 283 4.26 2.73 -23.32
N ILE A 284 4.68 3.27 -22.17
CA ILE A 284 5.94 4.00 -22.08
C ILE A 284 7.13 3.06 -22.26
N ALA A 285 7.12 1.90 -21.62
CA ALA A 285 8.18 0.88 -21.83
C ALA A 285 8.35 0.50 -23.30
N LYS A 286 7.23 0.48 -24.05
CA LYS A 286 7.26 0.20 -25.50
C LYS A 286 8.07 1.24 -26.29
N THR A 287 8.13 2.49 -25.88
CA THR A 287 8.90 3.52 -26.59
C THR A 287 10.41 3.28 -26.53
N PHE A 288 10.86 2.56 -25.51
CA PHE A 288 12.28 2.27 -25.28
C PHE A 288 12.79 0.95 -25.89
N ILE A 289 11.95 0.21 -26.64
CA ILE A 289 12.28 -1.13 -27.16
C ILE A 289 13.54 -1.13 -28.01
N TYR A 290 13.78 -0.08 -28.78
CA TYR A 290 14.92 0.01 -29.70
C TYR A 290 16.17 0.65 -29.08
N GLU A 291 16.03 1.25 -27.90
CA GLU A 291 17.12 2.00 -27.27
C GLU A 291 17.70 1.27 -26.04
N MET A 292 16.90 0.41 -25.41
CA MET A 292 17.23 -0.22 -24.14
C MET A 292 17.28 -1.73 -24.26
N SER A 293 18.10 -2.37 -23.39
CA SER A 293 18.17 -3.83 -23.29
C SER A 293 16.84 -4.41 -22.79
N LYS A 294 16.54 -5.63 -23.21
CA LYS A 294 15.33 -6.35 -22.76
C LYS A 294 15.27 -6.50 -21.25
N SER A 295 16.43 -6.69 -20.60
CA SER A 295 16.57 -6.75 -19.14
C SER A 295 16.14 -5.45 -18.47
N SER A 296 16.50 -4.30 -19.05
CA SER A 296 16.17 -2.97 -18.51
C SER A 296 14.69 -2.67 -18.65
N ILE A 297 14.08 -3.03 -19.78
CA ILE A 297 12.64 -2.90 -20.00
C ILE A 297 11.87 -3.80 -19.03
N LEU A 298 12.35 -5.03 -18.81
CA LEU A 298 11.75 -5.96 -17.85
C LEU A 298 11.84 -5.41 -16.40
N ALA A 299 13.00 -4.89 -16.01
CA ALA A 299 13.20 -4.28 -14.70
C ALA A 299 12.26 -3.09 -14.49
N TYR A 300 12.10 -2.22 -15.47
CA TYR A 300 11.15 -1.11 -15.46
C TYR A 300 9.71 -1.61 -15.26
N LEU A 301 9.27 -2.57 -16.06
CA LEU A 301 7.91 -3.11 -16.03
C LEU A 301 7.55 -3.87 -14.74
N ILE A 302 8.54 -4.44 -14.02
CA ILE A 302 8.32 -5.09 -12.74
C ILE A 302 8.36 -4.07 -11.61
N PHE A 303 9.36 -3.18 -11.59
CA PHE A 303 9.62 -2.28 -10.47
C PHE A 303 8.60 -1.15 -10.37
N GLY A 304 8.26 -0.50 -11.51
CA GLY A 304 7.37 0.66 -11.56
C GLY A 304 6.02 0.45 -10.87
N PRO A 305 5.28 -0.59 -11.23
CA PRO A 305 3.99 -0.88 -10.59
C PRO A 305 4.09 -1.27 -9.11
N MET A 306 5.25 -1.74 -8.64
CA MET A 306 5.42 -2.19 -7.25
C MET A 306 5.62 -1.05 -6.27
N ILE A 307 6.37 -0.01 -6.66
CA ILE A 307 6.68 1.14 -5.80
C ILE A 307 7.03 2.38 -6.63
N ASP A 308 6.50 3.49 -6.22
CA ASP A 308 6.76 4.79 -6.81
C ASP A 308 6.84 5.89 -5.73
N ILE A 309 7.07 7.13 -6.12
CA ILE A 309 7.15 8.27 -5.21
C ILE A 309 5.83 8.46 -4.44
N LYS A 310 4.67 8.37 -5.10
CA LYS A 310 3.35 8.57 -4.49
C LYS A 310 3.11 7.54 -3.38
N ASN A 311 3.36 6.27 -3.71
CA ASN A 311 3.21 5.14 -2.81
C ASN A 311 4.20 5.19 -1.65
N THR A 312 5.42 5.64 -1.91
CA THR A 312 6.44 5.83 -0.88
C THR A 312 6.03 6.91 0.12
N LEU A 313 5.51 8.04 -0.34
CA LEU A 313 5.03 9.11 0.54
C LEU A 313 3.90 8.64 1.45
N TYR A 314 2.94 7.89 0.90
CA TYR A 314 1.85 7.34 1.68
C TYR A 314 2.32 6.29 2.71
N LEU A 315 3.21 5.38 2.31
CA LEU A 315 3.81 4.42 3.24
C LEU A 315 4.64 5.10 4.34
N ALA A 316 5.39 6.17 4.01
CA ALA A 316 6.22 6.88 4.97
C ALA A 316 5.43 7.63 6.04
N GLU A 317 4.16 7.93 5.77
CA GLU A 317 3.25 8.47 6.79
C GLU A 317 2.76 7.38 7.74
N LYS A 318 2.32 6.26 7.22
CA LYS A 318 1.68 5.19 8.01
C LYS A 318 2.70 4.27 8.68
N CYS A 319 3.88 4.12 8.10
CA CYS A 319 4.91 3.19 8.55
C CYS A 319 6.19 3.92 8.96
N LYS A 320 6.95 3.33 9.87
CA LYS A 320 8.25 3.87 10.31
C LYS A 320 9.19 4.05 9.11
N LYS A 321 9.89 5.17 9.05
CA LYS A 321 10.86 5.47 7.97
C LYS A 321 11.89 4.36 7.77
N SER A 322 12.35 3.73 8.86
CA SER A 322 13.29 2.60 8.79
C SER A 322 12.70 1.40 8.06
N PHE A 323 11.40 1.11 8.25
CA PHE A 323 10.70 0.05 7.51
C PHE A 323 10.61 0.38 6.03
N VAL A 324 10.15 1.59 5.69
CA VAL A 324 9.97 2.01 4.30
C VAL A 324 11.31 2.01 3.53
N THR A 325 12.37 2.56 4.15
CA THR A 325 13.69 2.58 3.51
C THR A 325 14.22 1.18 3.25
N LYS A 326 14.15 0.26 4.23
CA LYS A 326 14.59 -1.12 4.05
C LYS A 326 13.73 -1.86 3.04
N PHE A 327 12.41 -1.61 3.03
CA PHE A 327 11.50 -2.18 2.05
C PHE A 327 11.89 -1.79 0.62
N ILE A 328 12.14 -0.50 0.36
CA ILE A 328 12.56 0.00 -0.96
C ILE A 328 13.91 -0.62 -1.37
N ILE A 329 14.88 -0.68 -0.46
CA ILE A 329 16.20 -1.27 -0.75
C ILE A 329 16.07 -2.75 -1.10
N VAL A 330 15.34 -3.54 -0.29
CA VAL A 330 15.14 -4.96 -0.54
C VAL A 330 14.41 -5.18 -1.86
N LEU A 331 13.34 -4.43 -2.11
CA LEU A 331 12.58 -4.51 -3.35
C LEU A 331 13.46 -4.19 -4.58
N SER A 332 14.24 -3.11 -4.51
CA SER A 332 15.13 -2.71 -5.61
C SER A 332 16.18 -3.77 -5.89
N LEU A 333 16.83 -4.32 -4.86
CA LEU A 333 17.84 -5.35 -5.01
C LEU A 333 17.26 -6.64 -5.59
N VAL A 334 16.11 -7.11 -5.05
CA VAL A 334 15.47 -8.34 -5.53
C VAL A 334 15.01 -8.18 -6.98
N THR A 335 14.38 -7.05 -7.32
CA THR A 335 13.94 -6.78 -8.69
C THR A 335 15.13 -6.72 -9.65
N PHE A 336 16.20 -6.04 -9.26
CA PHE A 336 17.42 -5.97 -10.06
C PHE A 336 17.99 -7.36 -10.35
N VAL A 337 18.17 -8.19 -9.32
CA VAL A 337 18.72 -9.54 -9.44
C VAL A 337 17.82 -10.44 -10.30
N VAL A 338 16.50 -10.42 -10.06
CA VAL A 338 15.54 -11.23 -10.82
C VAL A 338 15.52 -10.81 -12.30
N SER A 339 15.47 -9.51 -12.57
CA SER A 339 15.46 -9.00 -13.94
C SER A 339 16.80 -9.26 -14.67
N LEU A 340 17.91 -9.21 -13.96
CA LEU A 340 19.21 -9.55 -14.51
C LEU A 340 19.32 -11.04 -14.87
N ILE A 341 18.86 -11.93 -13.99
CA ILE A 341 18.86 -13.38 -14.25
C ILE A 341 17.99 -13.73 -15.44
N ILE A 342 16.77 -13.20 -15.48
CA ILE A 342 15.81 -13.44 -16.58
C ILE A 342 16.37 -12.84 -17.88
N GLY A 343 16.85 -11.61 -17.83
CA GLY A 343 17.40 -10.91 -18.99
C GLY A 343 18.56 -11.65 -19.61
N TYR A 344 19.54 -12.03 -18.80
CA TYR A 344 20.75 -12.70 -19.30
C TYR A 344 20.49 -14.15 -19.75
N LYS A 345 19.73 -14.94 -18.97
CA LYS A 345 19.55 -16.37 -19.28
C LYS A 345 18.48 -16.65 -20.34
N VAL A 346 17.49 -15.79 -20.46
CA VAL A 346 16.27 -16.09 -21.23
C VAL A 346 16.05 -15.12 -22.37
N LEU A 347 16.25 -13.83 -22.15
CA LEU A 347 15.98 -12.81 -23.16
C LEU A 347 17.18 -12.50 -24.05
N GLY A 348 18.32 -13.13 -23.79
CA GLY A 348 19.52 -13.01 -24.65
C GLY A 348 20.30 -11.70 -24.44
N GLY A 349 20.27 -11.16 -23.21
CA GLY A 349 21.17 -10.11 -22.73
C GLY A 349 20.84 -8.72 -23.20
#